data_e4a787050a5569c2891f8ec4d558c0f2
#
_entry.id   e4a787050a5569c2891f8ec4d558c0f2
#
_cell.length_a   1.000
_cell.length_b   1.000
_cell.length_c   1.000
_cell.angle_alpha   90.00
_cell.angle_beta   90.00
_cell.angle_gamma   90.00
#
_symmetry.space_group_name_H-M   'P 1'
#
loop_
_entity.id
_entity.type
_entity.pdbx_description
1 polymer ?
#
loop_
_entity_poly.entity_id
_entity_poly.type
_entity_poly.pdbx_seq_one_letter_code
_entity_poly.pdbx_strand_id
1 'polypeptide(L)'
;SETVLGRKKLVSEKFPDKNEFFARGWLEDTQRYVEYAKVDVELLVLIDEMQHTTEAIVSLQRLLKAPFDACFYASNMGGIYFMRNAPWKAPTGEKGQRVSYDGAMVYDPLSESTNGLHLGVAAFDYAQLYPSMIIARNISWETVSEEPTAFAVNIRTPKDFSEVKEYDMKYFKVDELGLLPRAVLELKTLRNEYKSLA
;
A
#
# COMPACT_ATOMS: atom_id res chain seq x y z
N SER A 1 -5.81 20.38 -8.33
CA SER A 1 -7.18 20.94 -8.45
C SER A 1 -7.68 20.96 -9.88
N GLU A 2 -6.86 21.34 -10.86
CA GLU A 2 -7.27 21.40 -12.27
C GLU A 2 -7.75 20.03 -12.81
N THR A 3 -7.02 18.98 -12.52
CA THR A 3 -7.35 17.62 -12.97
C THR A 3 -8.65 17.10 -12.37
N VAL A 4 -8.96 17.47 -11.13
CA VAL A 4 -10.12 16.94 -10.38
C VAL A 4 -11.34 17.86 -10.54
N LEU A 5 -11.15 19.17 -10.39
CA LEU A 5 -12.23 20.16 -10.34
C LEU A 5 -12.40 20.97 -11.64
N GLY A 6 -11.50 20.84 -12.62
CA GLY A 6 -11.42 21.70 -13.79
C GLY A 6 -11.07 23.18 -13.46
N ARG A 7 -10.74 23.47 -12.19
CA ARG A 7 -10.41 24.83 -11.68
C ARG A 7 -8.94 24.95 -11.37
N LYS A 8 -8.34 26.05 -11.85
CA LYS A 8 -6.94 26.41 -11.57
C LYS A 8 -6.84 27.24 -10.29
N LYS A 9 -5.67 27.19 -9.69
CA LYS A 9 -5.29 28.14 -8.64
C LYS A 9 -5.18 29.54 -9.25
N LEU A 10 -5.46 30.56 -8.45
CA LEU A 10 -5.26 31.94 -8.87
C LEU A 10 -3.77 32.21 -9.15
N VAL A 11 -3.52 33.08 -10.12
CA VAL A 11 -2.18 33.58 -10.46
C VAL A 11 -2.20 35.10 -10.28
N SER A 12 -1.12 35.64 -9.77
CA SER A 12 -0.95 37.11 -9.70
C SER A 12 -0.39 37.61 -11.01
N GLU A 13 -1.03 38.60 -11.59
CA GLU A 13 -0.50 39.31 -12.78
C GLU A 13 0.71 40.17 -12.44
N LYS A 14 0.75 40.71 -11.22
CA LYS A 14 1.83 41.54 -10.70
C LYS A 14 3.09 40.73 -10.40
N PHE A 15 2.93 39.49 -10.00
CA PHE A 15 4.02 38.59 -9.61
C PHE A 15 3.93 37.29 -10.43
N PRO A 16 4.60 37.18 -11.57
CA PRO A 16 4.64 35.95 -12.38
C PRO A 16 5.34 34.80 -11.67
N ASP A 17 6.34 35.11 -10.83
CA ASP A 17 7.00 34.08 -10.00
C ASP A 17 6.25 33.91 -8.67
N LYS A 18 5.90 32.65 -8.39
CA LYS A 18 5.24 32.27 -7.14
C LYS A 18 6.04 32.60 -5.89
N ASN A 19 7.34 32.38 -5.93
CA ASN A 19 8.18 32.63 -4.76
C ASN A 19 8.21 34.10 -4.42
N GLU A 20 8.27 34.95 -5.44
CA GLU A 20 8.19 36.41 -5.27
C GLU A 20 6.82 36.84 -4.76
N PHE A 21 5.73 36.27 -5.26
CA PHE A 21 4.38 36.49 -4.75
C PHE A 21 4.24 36.15 -3.26
N PHE A 22 4.79 34.99 -2.84
CA PHE A 22 4.75 34.62 -1.42
C PHE A 22 5.64 35.47 -0.54
N ALA A 23 6.76 35.97 -1.06
CA ALA A 23 7.67 36.81 -0.30
C ALA A 23 7.15 38.25 -0.12
N ARG A 24 6.52 38.82 -1.13
CA ARG A 24 6.19 40.29 -1.18
C ARG A 24 4.70 40.57 -1.39
N GLY A 25 3.92 39.64 -1.93
CA GLY A 25 2.51 39.84 -2.30
C GLY A 25 1.63 40.25 -1.12
N TRP A 26 1.92 39.73 0.08
CA TRP A 26 1.19 40.11 1.29
C TRP A 26 1.30 41.59 1.68
N LEU A 27 2.38 42.30 1.22
CA LEU A 27 2.58 43.73 1.40
C LEU A 27 2.13 44.54 0.18
N GLU A 28 2.46 44.07 -1.02
CA GLU A 28 2.34 44.87 -2.24
C GLU A 28 1.06 44.63 -3.02
N ASP A 29 0.38 43.50 -2.77
CA ASP A 29 -0.89 43.10 -3.38
C ASP A 29 -1.73 42.27 -2.39
N THR A 30 -1.98 42.85 -1.23
CA THR A 30 -2.65 42.19 -0.09
C THR A 30 -4.00 41.60 -0.48
N GLN A 31 -4.79 42.33 -1.28
CA GLN A 31 -6.12 41.85 -1.68
C GLN A 31 -6.01 40.56 -2.49
N ARG A 32 -5.12 40.51 -3.49
CA ARG A 32 -4.88 39.36 -4.32
C ARG A 32 -4.29 38.19 -3.52
N TYR A 33 -3.44 38.48 -2.55
CA TYR A 33 -2.88 37.47 -1.65
C TYR A 33 -3.97 36.80 -0.79
N VAL A 34 -4.90 37.61 -0.25
CA VAL A 34 -6.04 37.09 0.52
C VAL A 34 -7.00 36.28 -0.36
N GLU A 35 -7.28 36.73 -1.58
CA GLU A 35 -8.09 35.99 -2.56
C GLU A 35 -7.44 34.64 -2.92
N TYR A 36 -6.14 34.65 -3.16
CA TYR A 36 -5.39 33.41 -3.39
C TYR A 36 -5.54 32.42 -2.24
N ALA A 37 -5.33 32.89 -1.00
CA ALA A 37 -5.45 32.06 0.19
C ALA A 37 -6.88 31.49 0.36
N LYS A 38 -7.91 32.29 0.11
CA LYS A 38 -9.31 31.82 0.14
C LYS A 38 -9.56 30.74 -0.89
N VAL A 39 -9.19 30.98 -2.13
CA VAL A 39 -9.38 29.99 -3.21
C VAL A 39 -8.58 28.72 -2.95
N ASP A 40 -7.40 28.80 -2.38
CA ASP A 40 -6.58 27.62 -2.05
C ASP A 40 -7.28 26.74 -1.00
N VAL A 41 -7.91 27.32 0.01
CA VAL A 41 -8.71 26.62 1.02
C VAL A 41 -10.00 26.07 0.41
N GLU A 42 -10.75 26.87 -0.37
CA GLU A 42 -11.97 26.42 -1.05
C GLU A 42 -11.70 25.21 -1.96
N LEU A 43 -10.61 25.21 -2.70
CA LEU A 43 -10.24 24.09 -3.56
C LEU A 43 -9.96 22.80 -2.78
N LEU A 44 -9.40 22.89 -1.57
CA LEU A 44 -9.19 21.71 -0.71
C LEU A 44 -10.52 21.14 -0.25
N VAL A 45 -11.47 21.99 0.19
CA VAL A 45 -12.80 21.57 0.61
C VAL A 45 -13.54 20.90 -0.55
N LEU A 46 -13.55 21.51 -1.73
CA LEU A 46 -14.21 20.95 -2.92
C LEU A 46 -13.61 19.61 -3.37
N ILE A 47 -12.28 19.47 -3.25
CA ILE A 47 -11.61 18.20 -3.55
C ILE A 47 -12.06 17.12 -2.55
N ASP A 48 -12.10 17.45 -1.26
CA ASP A 48 -12.53 16.50 -0.23
C ASP A 48 -14.00 16.10 -0.39
N GLU A 49 -14.88 17.06 -0.67
CA GLU A 49 -16.31 16.80 -0.98
C GLU A 49 -16.48 15.90 -2.20
N MET A 50 -15.64 16.03 -3.21
CA MET A 50 -15.72 15.22 -4.42
C MET A 50 -15.10 13.83 -4.24
N GLN A 51 -14.01 13.72 -3.48
CA GLN A 51 -13.27 12.47 -3.32
C GLN A 51 -13.61 11.71 -2.03
N HIS A 52 -14.33 12.33 -1.10
CA HIS A 52 -14.68 11.76 0.21
C HIS A 52 -13.47 11.25 1.01
N THR A 53 -12.31 11.89 0.85
CA THR A 53 -11.04 11.43 1.44
C THR A 53 -11.09 11.44 2.96
N THR A 54 -11.57 12.53 3.55
CA THR A 54 -11.70 12.66 5.02
C THR A 54 -12.67 11.62 5.57
N GLU A 55 -13.80 11.39 4.90
CA GLU A 55 -14.79 10.39 5.29
C GLU A 55 -14.20 8.97 5.23
N ALA A 56 -13.43 8.67 4.18
CA ALA A 56 -12.75 7.39 4.06
C ALA A 56 -11.75 7.15 5.20
N ILE A 57 -10.95 8.16 5.57
CA ILE A 57 -9.99 8.07 6.68
C ILE A 57 -10.69 7.90 8.03
N VAL A 58 -11.80 8.63 8.27
CA VAL A 58 -12.61 8.47 9.49
C VAL A 58 -13.23 7.08 9.56
N SER A 59 -13.66 6.53 8.43
CA SER A 59 -14.19 5.17 8.35
C SER A 59 -13.12 4.12 8.67
N LEU A 60 -11.91 4.29 8.16
CA LEU A 60 -10.74 3.46 8.52
C LEU A 60 -10.40 3.57 10.01
N GLN A 61 -10.40 4.79 10.55
CA GLN A 61 -10.20 5.03 11.99
C GLN A 61 -11.17 4.24 12.85
N ARG A 62 -12.45 4.29 12.50
CA ARG A 62 -13.52 3.56 13.22
C ARG A 62 -13.35 2.05 13.11
N LEU A 63 -13.07 1.55 11.92
CA LEU A 63 -12.85 0.14 11.65
C LEU A 63 -11.66 -0.40 12.44
N LEU A 64 -10.53 0.29 12.37
CA LEU A 64 -9.28 -0.13 13.00
C LEU A 64 -9.21 0.28 14.48
N LYS A 65 -10.07 1.19 14.94
CA LYS A 65 -10.00 1.86 16.25
C LYS A 65 -8.58 2.41 16.49
N ALA A 66 -8.02 3.04 15.48
CA ALA A 66 -6.66 3.55 15.43
C ALA A 66 -6.65 5.07 15.69
N PRO A 67 -5.52 5.66 16.12
CA PRO A 67 -5.35 7.11 16.07
C PRO A 67 -5.49 7.63 14.63
N PHE A 68 -6.07 8.84 14.48
CA PHE A 68 -6.33 9.41 13.15
C PHE A 68 -5.06 9.47 12.29
N ASP A 69 -3.96 9.94 12.87
CA ASP A 69 -2.67 10.08 12.19
C ASP A 69 -2.11 8.75 11.67
N ALA A 70 -2.43 7.64 12.34
CA ALA A 70 -1.99 6.32 11.92
C ALA A 70 -2.70 5.83 10.65
N CYS A 71 -3.90 6.37 10.36
CA CYS A 71 -4.70 5.97 9.20
C CYS A 71 -4.16 6.49 7.86
N PHE A 72 -3.16 7.38 7.88
CA PHE A 72 -2.47 7.83 6.66
C PHE A 72 -1.40 6.86 6.15
N TYR A 73 -1.01 5.88 6.96
CA TYR A 73 0.07 4.96 6.63
C TYR A 73 -0.41 3.51 6.68
N ALA A 74 -0.42 2.84 5.53
CA ALA A 74 -0.87 1.45 5.41
C ALA A 74 -0.13 0.50 6.37
N SER A 75 1.18 0.69 6.58
CA SER A 75 1.98 -0.11 7.52
C SER A 75 1.53 0.05 8.97
N ASN A 76 1.19 1.28 9.38
CA ASN A 76 0.69 1.55 10.72
C ASN A 76 -0.70 0.94 10.93
N MET A 77 -1.58 1.07 9.94
CA MET A 77 -2.91 0.47 9.97
C MET A 77 -2.83 -1.05 10.12
N GLY A 78 -2.00 -1.71 9.31
CA GLY A 78 -1.76 -3.14 9.41
C GLY A 78 -1.20 -3.54 10.77
N GLY A 79 -0.19 -2.83 11.26
CA GLY A 79 0.39 -3.07 12.58
C GLY A 79 -0.64 -2.98 13.71
N ILE A 80 -1.46 -1.92 13.73
CA ILE A 80 -2.51 -1.74 14.74
C ILE A 80 -3.55 -2.85 14.66
N TYR A 81 -4.00 -3.22 13.45
CA TYR A 81 -4.94 -4.31 13.26
C TYR A 81 -4.41 -5.63 13.82
N PHE A 82 -3.18 -6.01 13.49
CA PHE A 82 -2.55 -7.23 13.99
C PHE A 82 -2.33 -7.20 15.50
N MET A 83 -1.83 -6.08 16.04
CA MET A 83 -1.60 -5.93 17.48
C MET A 83 -2.88 -6.06 18.30
N ARG A 84 -4.01 -5.64 17.77
CA ARG A 84 -5.30 -5.77 18.45
C ARG A 84 -5.88 -7.17 18.41
N ASN A 85 -5.61 -7.90 17.33
CA ASN A 85 -6.14 -9.24 17.13
C ASN A 85 -5.15 -10.33 17.56
N ALA A 86 -3.91 -9.97 17.91
CA ALA A 86 -2.93 -10.90 18.40
C ALA A 86 -3.28 -11.37 19.83
N PRO A 87 -3.20 -12.68 20.12
CA PRO A 87 -3.44 -13.22 21.46
C PRO A 87 -2.31 -12.96 22.44
N TRP A 88 -1.22 -12.36 21.98
CA TRP A 88 -0.03 -12.02 22.76
C TRP A 88 0.33 -10.55 22.63
N LYS A 89 1.10 -10.06 23.60
CA LYS A 89 1.69 -8.71 23.51
C LYS A 89 2.91 -8.78 22.59
N ALA A 90 3.03 -7.80 21.66
CA ALA A 90 4.26 -7.68 20.91
C ALA A 90 5.43 -7.40 21.84
N PRO A 91 6.58 -8.07 21.64
CA PRO A 91 7.78 -7.74 22.38
C PRO A 91 8.17 -6.29 22.05
N THR A 92 8.34 -5.48 23.10
CA THR A 92 9.00 -4.18 22.99
C THR A 92 10.50 -4.48 22.92
N GLY A 93 10.99 -4.72 21.72
CA GLY A 93 12.38 -5.11 21.50
C GLY A 93 13.17 -4.02 20.79
N GLU A 94 14.47 -4.20 20.78
CA GLU A 94 15.39 -3.44 19.95
C GLU A 94 15.01 -3.57 18.47
N LYS A 95 15.20 -2.51 17.71
CA LYS A 95 15.04 -2.57 16.26
C LYS A 95 16.02 -3.60 15.72
N GLY A 96 15.50 -4.73 15.25
CA GLY A 96 16.30 -5.75 14.58
C GLY A 96 17.06 -5.16 13.39
N GLN A 97 18.19 -5.73 13.08
CA GLN A 97 18.91 -5.37 11.85
C GLN A 97 17.99 -5.64 10.64
N ARG A 98 17.97 -4.69 9.71
CA ARG A 98 17.28 -4.90 8.44
C ARG A 98 17.98 -6.01 7.67
N VAL A 99 17.30 -7.12 7.50
CA VAL A 99 17.76 -8.20 6.62
C VAL A 99 17.35 -7.83 5.20
N SER A 100 18.31 -7.79 4.29
CA SER A 100 18.03 -7.67 2.86
C SER A 100 17.55 -9.02 2.35
N TYR A 101 16.54 -9.01 1.50
CA TYR A 101 16.07 -10.19 0.77
C TYR A 101 16.05 -9.91 -0.73
N ASP A 102 16.25 -10.94 -1.52
CA ASP A 102 16.20 -10.82 -2.97
C ASP A 102 14.75 -10.53 -3.42
N GLY A 103 14.62 -9.62 -4.38
CA GLY A 103 13.33 -9.29 -4.98
C GLY A 103 12.84 -10.37 -5.96
N ALA A 104 11.70 -10.11 -6.60
CA ALA A 104 11.21 -10.98 -7.66
C ALA A 104 12.15 -11.01 -8.87
N MET A 105 12.23 -12.15 -9.55
CA MET A 105 12.95 -12.25 -10.80
C MET A 105 12.11 -11.67 -11.93
N VAL A 106 12.71 -10.79 -12.71
CA VAL A 106 12.14 -10.26 -13.94
C VAL A 106 12.93 -10.86 -15.11
N TYR A 107 12.21 -11.48 -16.01
CA TYR A 107 12.83 -11.98 -17.24
C TYR A 107 12.92 -10.88 -18.27
N ASP A 108 14.15 -10.63 -18.72
CA ASP A 108 14.36 -9.84 -19.92
C ASP A 108 14.04 -10.67 -21.18
N PRO A 109 13.64 -10.03 -22.28
CA PRO A 109 13.51 -10.72 -23.56
C PRO A 109 14.78 -11.48 -23.90
N LEU A 110 14.67 -12.77 -24.21
CA LEU A 110 15.81 -13.67 -24.43
C LEU A 110 16.66 -13.33 -25.65
N SER A 111 16.14 -12.49 -26.54
CA SER A 111 16.88 -12.02 -27.72
C SER A 111 16.33 -10.68 -28.21
N GLU A 112 17.12 -9.93 -28.98
CA GLU A 112 16.68 -8.70 -29.65
C GLU A 112 15.47 -8.93 -30.58
N SER A 113 15.32 -10.11 -31.14
CA SER A 113 14.18 -10.49 -31.98
C SER A 113 12.86 -10.60 -31.22
N THR A 114 12.91 -10.69 -29.87
CA THR A 114 11.72 -10.69 -29.02
C THR A 114 11.38 -9.30 -28.47
N ASN A 115 12.23 -8.30 -28.69
CA ASN A 115 11.92 -6.90 -28.45
C ASN A 115 11.14 -6.31 -29.63
N GLY A 116 9.98 -5.72 -29.36
CA GLY A 116 9.20 -5.02 -30.41
C GLY A 116 7.70 -5.21 -30.27
N LEU A 117 7.01 -5.07 -31.40
CA LEU A 117 5.56 -5.23 -31.48
C LEU A 117 5.19 -6.71 -31.54
N HIS A 118 4.48 -7.18 -30.53
CA HIS A 118 3.93 -8.53 -30.47
C HIS A 118 2.43 -8.51 -30.72
N LEU A 119 1.95 -9.35 -31.65
CA LEU A 119 0.53 -9.53 -31.95
C LEU A 119 -0.01 -10.76 -31.24
N GLY A 120 -1.27 -10.72 -30.83
CA GLY A 120 -1.93 -11.86 -30.16
C GLY A 120 -1.45 -12.13 -28.75
N VAL A 121 -0.98 -11.12 -28.03
CA VAL A 121 -0.48 -11.25 -26.65
C VAL A 121 -1.66 -11.40 -25.69
N ALA A 122 -1.61 -12.40 -24.81
CA ALA A 122 -2.50 -12.55 -23.67
C ALA A 122 -1.74 -12.24 -22.36
N ALA A 123 -2.27 -11.31 -21.59
CA ALA A 123 -1.72 -10.98 -20.27
C ALA A 123 -2.52 -11.69 -19.17
N PHE A 124 -1.83 -12.37 -18.26
CA PHE A 124 -2.42 -13.02 -17.10
C PHE A 124 -1.85 -12.42 -15.83
N ASP A 125 -2.71 -12.17 -14.85
CA ASP A 125 -2.31 -11.70 -13.53
C ASP A 125 -3.04 -12.46 -12.44
N TYR A 126 -2.37 -12.66 -11.30
CA TYR A 126 -2.99 -13.28 -10.14
C TYR A 126 -3.77 -12.26 -9.32
N ALA A 127 -5.07 -12.47 -9.20
CA ALA A 127 -5.89 -11.62 -8.32
C ALA A 127 -5.37 -11.67 -6.88
N GLN A 128 -4.83 -10.55 -6.40
CA GLN A 128 -4.30 -10.42 -5.05
C GLN A 128 -3.22 -11.48 -4.73
N LEU A 129 -2.16 -11.54 -5.52
CA LEU A 129 -1.11 -12.56 -5.42
C LEU A 129 -0.59 -12.75 -3.98
N TYR A 130 -0.08 -11.69 -3.33
CA TYR A 130 0.46 -11.78 -1.96
C TYR A 130 -0.57 -12.25 -0.93
N PRO A 131 -1.77 -11.64 -0.83
CA PRO A 131 -2.82 -12.13 0.04
C PRO A 131 -3.18 -13.60 -0.19
N SER A 132 -3.28 -14.00 -1.45
CA SER A 132 -3.62 -15.38 -1.80
C SER A 132 -2.53 -16.37 -1.40
N MET A 133 -1.26 -16.03 -1.56
CA MET A 133 -0.13 -16.86 -1.14
C MET A 133 -0.04 -16.98 0.38
N ILE A 134 -0.25 -15.87 1.11
CA ILE A 134 -0.28 -15.87 2.58
C ILE A 134 -1.33 -16.84 3.10
N ILE A 135 -2.54 -16.81 2.52
CA ILE A 135 -3.63 -17.72 2.91
C ILE A 135 -3.31 -19.17 2.51
N ALA A 136 -2.90 -19.38 1.24
CA ALA A 136 -2.70 -20.72 0.69
C ALA A 136 -1.55 -21.50 1.35
N ARG A 137 -0.56 -20.80 1.88
CA ARG A 137 0.60 -21.38 2.54
C ARG A 137 0.63 -21.17 4.05
N ASN A 138 -0.44 -20.62 4.61
CA ASN A 138 -0.56 -20.33 6.05
C ASN A 138 0.64 -19.53 6.60
N ILE A 139 1.09 -18.52 5.84
CA ILE A 139 2.28 -17.75 6.16
C ILE A 139 1.99 -16.83 7.33
N SER A 140 2.53 -17.16 8.51
CA SER A 140 2.47 -16.35 9.72
C SER A 140 3.66 -16.72 10.61
N TRP A 141 4.08 -15.82 11.49
CA TRP A 141 5.26 -16.07 12.33
C TRP A 141 5.05 -17.20 13.32
N GLU A 142 3.84 -17.39 13.84
CA GLU A 142 3.50 -18.46 14.79
C GLU A 142 3.24 -19.81 14.12
N THR A 143 3.08 -19.81 12.81
CA THR A 143 2.88 -21.05 12.03
C THR A 143 4.17 -21.58 11.41
N VAL A 144 5.30 -20.90 11.58
CA VAL A 144 6.60 -21.42 11.13
C VAL A 144 6.86 -22.77 11.77
N SER A 145 7.28 -23.75 10.93
CA SER A 145 7.65 -25.09 11.34
C SER A 145 9.12 -25.34 11.01
N GLU A 146 9.81 -26.01 11.90
CA GLU A 146 11.18 -26.51 11.67
C GLU A 146 11.16 -27.81 10.86
N GLU A 147 10.03 -28.55 10.93
CA GLU A 147 9.85 -29.80 10.20
C GLU A 147 9.20 -29.56 8.83
N PRO A 148 9.55 -30.33 7.79
CA PRO A 148 8.92 -30.26 6.49
C PRO A 148 7.40 -30.51 6.57
N THR A 149 6.62 -29.65 5.92
CA THR A 149 5.17 -29.77 5.81
C THR A 149 4.73 -29.59 4.36
N ALA A 150 3.44 -29.83 4.08
CA ALA A 150 2.86 -29.55 2.77
C ALA A 150 2.85 -28.04 2.42
N PHE A 151 2.98 -27.16 3.41
CA PHE A 151 3.03 -25.71 3.23
C PHE A 151 4.47 -25.21 3.23
N ALA A 152 5.13 -25.44 2.11
CA ALA A 152 6.51 -25.01 1.86
C ALA A 152 6.57 -23.74 1.00
N VAL A 153 7.48 -22.85 1.33
CA VAL A 153 7.76 -21.62 0.58
C VAL A 153 9.27 -21.47 0.42
N ASN A 154 9.73 -21.27 -0.79
CA ASN A 154 11.11 -20.90 -1.04
C ASN A 154 11.32 -19.42 -0.71
N ILE A 155 12.26 -19.11 0.16
CA ILE A 155 12.56 -17.75 0.64
C ILE A 155 13.62 -17.04 -0.20
N ARG A 156 14.25 -17.72 -1.15
CA ARG A 156 15.19 -17.13 -2.08
C ARG A 156 14.67 -17.22 -3.50
N THR A 157 14.88 -16.15 -4.25
CA THR A 157 14.65 -16.15 -5.69
C THR A 157 15.92 -16.73 -6.36
N PRO A 158 15.85 -17.91 -6.97
CA PRO A 158 17.00 -18.46 -7.67
C PRO A 158 17.35 -17.54 -8.86
N LYS A 159 18.63 -17.23 -9.02
CA LYS A 159 19.11 -16.50 -10.19
C LYS A 159 18.97 -17.32 -11.47
N ASP A 160 18.97 -18.64 -11.32
CA ASP A 160 18.71 -19.61 -12.36
C ASP A 160 17.80 -20.71 -11.77
N PHE A 161 16.73 -21.08 -12.46
CA PHE A 161 15.82 -22.14 -12.02
C PHE A 161 16.46 -23.53 -11.89
N SER A 162 17.63 -23.73 -12.49
CA SER A 162 18.42 -24.95 -12.34
C SER A 162 19.07 -25.10 -10.94
N GLU A 163 19.14 -24.02 -10.15
CA GLU A 163 19.82 -23.98 -8.85
C GLU A 163 18.90 -23.89 -7.64
N VAL A 164 17.68 -24.43 -7.68
CA VAL A 164 16.82 -24.49 -6.49
C VAL A 164 17.47 -25.38 -5.44
N LYS A 165 17.89 -24.78 -4.32
CA LYS A 165 18.52 -25.48 -3.22
C LYS A 165 17.52 -25.74 -2.09
N GLU A 166 17.50 -26.96 -1.58
CA GLU A 166 16.56 -27.43 -0.56
C GLU A 166 16.58 -26.63 0.76
N TYR A 167 17.73 -26.04 1.11
CA TYR A 167 17.92 -25.31 2.35
C TYR A 167 17.29 -23.90 2.40
N ASP A 168 16.75 -23.43 1.29
CA ASP A 168 16.06 -22.15 1.22
C ASP A 168 14.53 -22.28 1.44
N MET A 169 14.08 -23.47 1.78
CA MET A 169 12.68 -23.71 2.07
C MET A 169 12.32 -23.33 3.51
N LYS A 170 11.18 -22.67 3.69
CA LYS A 170 10.52 -22.47 4.96
C LYS A 170 9.18 -23.20 4.94
N TYR A 171 8.86 -23.83 6.07
CA TYR A 171 7.67 -24.63 6.24
C TYR A 171 6.71 -23.97 7.21
N PHE A 172 5.44 -24.18 7.02
CA PHE A 172 4.38 -23.62 7.85
C PHE A 172 3.42 -24.73 8.28
N LYS A 173 2.86 -24.61 9.49
CA LYS A 173 1.90 -25.58 10.04
C LYS A 173 0.65 -25.66 9.18
N VAL A 174 0.05 -26.85 9.11
CA VAL A 174 -1.14 -27.14 8.29
C VAL A 174 -2.42 -27.21 9.11
N ASP A 175 -2.32 -27.35 10.43
CA ASP A 175 -3.42 -27.74 11.32
C ASP A 175 -4.34 -26.57 11.67
N GLU A 176 -3.77 -25.41 11.91
CA GLU A 176 -4.52 -24.21 12.30
C GLU A 176 -4.13 -23.00 11.44
N LEU A 177 -5.13 -22.22 11.05
CA LEU A 177 -4.91 -21.01 10.31
C LEU A 177 -4.26 -19.94 11.20
N GLY A 178 -3.11 -19.46 10.79
CA GLY A 178 -2.36 -18.44 11.51
C GLY A 178 -3.07 -17.08 11.58
N LEU A 179 -2.56 -16.18 12.43
CA LEU A 179 -3.14 -14.86 12.63
C LEU A 179 -3.14 -14.05 11.33
N LEU A 180 -2.01 -14.01 10.63
CA LEU A 180 -1.89 -13.22 9.40
C LEU A 180 -2.81 -13.75 8.29
N PRO A 181 -2.82 -15.04 7.93
CA PRO A 181 -3.77 -15.58 6.95
C PRO A 181 -5.23 -15.35 7.33
N ARG A 182 -5.59 -15.50 8.61
CA ARG A 182 -6.95 -15.27 9.11
C ARG A 182 -7.38 -13.82 8.90
N ALA A 183 -6.54 -12.87 9.30
CA ALA A 183 -6.80 -11.44 9.13
C ALA A 183 -6.92 -11.05 7.65
N VAL A 184 -6.02 -11.56 6.82
CA VAL A 184 -6.05 -11.31 5.37
C VAL A 184 -7.30 -11.91 4.72
N LEU A 185 -7.73 -13.09 5.14
CA LEU A 185 -8.95 -13.75 4.66
C LEU A 185 -10.18 -12.93 5.04
N GLU A 186 -10.28 -12.48 6.28
CA GLU A 186 -11.37 -11.63 6.77
C GLU A 186 -11.47 -10.31 5.97
N LEU A 187 -10.36 -9.60 5.83
CA LEU A 187 -10.32 -8.34 5.08
C LEU A 187 -10.67 -8.54 3.59
N LYS A 188 -10.22 -9.66 3.00
CA LYS A 188 -10.56 -10.02 1.62
C LYS A 188 -12.06 -10.31 1.46
N THR A 189 -12.67 -11.00 2.42
CA THR A 189 -14.09 -11.29 2.44
C THR A 189 -14.91 -10.02 2.55
N LEU A 190 -14.61 -9.18 3.53
CA LEU A 190 -15.26 -7.88 3.72
C LEU A 190 -15.15 -7.00 2.46
N ARG A 191 -13.96 -6.92 1.88
CA ARG A 191 -13.76 -6.16 0.63
C ARG A 191 -14.66 -6.65 -0.50
N ASN A 192 -14.79 -7.97 -0.66
CA ASN A 192 -15.61 -8.55 -1.73
C ASN A 192 -17.11 -8.30 -1.48
N GLU A 193 -17.55 -8.39 -0.24
CA GLU A 193 -18.92 -8.05 0.16
C GLU A 193 -19.24 -6.57 -0.18
N TYR A 194 -18.39 -5.63 0.26
CA TYR A 194 -18.61 -4.21 -0.04
C TYR A 194 -18.53 -3.91 -1.54
N LYS A 195 -17.66 -4.60 -2.28
CA LYS A 195 -17.57 -4.44 -3.73
C LYS A 195 -18.82 -4.93 -4.46
N SER A 196 -19.52 -5.91 -3.90
CA SER A 196 -20.77 -6.42 -4.48
C SER A 196 -21.97 -5.51 -4.22
N LEU A 197 -21.85 -4.59 -3.25
CA LEU A 197 -22.89 -3.62 -2.88
C LEU A 197 -22.72 -2.27 -3.60
N ALA A 198 -21.57 -2.02 -4.23
CA ALA A 198 -21.26 -0.80 -4.97
C ALA A 198 -21.55 -0.95 -6.48
#